data_89a39e5c54eb2e7988e486c2401a91df
#
_entry.id   89a39e5c54eb2e7988e486c2401a91df
#
_cell.length_a   1.000
_cell.length_b   1.000
_cell.length_c   1.000
_cell.angle_alpha   90.00
_cell.angle_beta   90.00
_cell.angle_gamma   90.00
#
_symmetry.space_group_name_H-M   'P 1'
#
loop_
_entity.id
_entity.type
_entity.pdbx_description
1 polymer ?
#
loop_
_entity_poly.entity_id
_entity_poly.type
_entity_poly.pdbx_seq_one_letter_code
_entity_poly.pdbx_strand_id
1 'polypeptide(L)'
;QIFEGSIRDHVGYGNLGISEYEIQKACKLAGASGFIEELSGGYNSQVGDDAIKLSGGQRQRIELARALASNAKILILDEPTSSLDLESSTNFNAVLQSIRDQGNQTIIIVSHDLFGIRNSDKTIVLKNGVVENVGSHDYLIDNNDWYSKAYMSNHK
;
A
#
# COMPACT_ATOMS: atom_id res chain seq x y z
N GLN A 1 7.45 8.22 4.79
CA GLN A 1 7.92 9.57 4.39
C GLN A 1 9.07 9.45 3.39
N ILE A 2 8.98 10.23 2.29
CA ILE A 2 10.08 10.36 1.33
C ILE A 2 11.05 11.42 1.89
N PHE A 3 12.33 11.08 1.98
CA PHE A 3 13.44 11.97 2.35
C PHE A 3 14.22 12.38 1.09
N GLU A 4 15.14 13.31 1.18
CA GLU A 4 16.02 13.67 0.07
C GLU A 4 16.96 12.49 -0.29
N GLY A 5 17.05 12.17 -1.57
CA GLY A 5 17.85 11.07 -2.07
C GLY A 5 17.34 10.51 -3.38
N SER A 6 18.02 9.52 -3.94
CA SER A 6 17.55 8.84 -5.13
C SER A 6 16.42 7.85 -4.80
N ILE A 7 15.61 7.50 -5.81
CA ILE A 7 14.58 6.44 -5.66
C ILE A 7 15.24 5.13 -5.18
N ARG A 8 16.44 4.82 -5.68
CA ARG A 8 17.23 3.68 -5.24
C ARG A 8 17.52 3.73 -3.74
N ASP A 9 17.97 4.88 -3.23
CA ASP A 9 18.28 5.06 -1.81
C ASP A 9 17.04 4.90 -0.94
N HIS A 10 15.90 5.39 -1.43
CA HIS A 10 14.61 5.21 -0.76
C HIS A 10 14.19 3.76 -0.63
N VAL A 11 14.22 3.02 -1.73
CA VAL A 11 13.77 1.62 -1.76
C VAL A 11 14.75 0.74 -0.99
N GLY A 12 16.05 1.01 -1.09
CA GLY A 12 17.09 0.27 -0.38
C GLY A 12 17.26 0.65 1.09
N TYR A 13 16.56 1.70 1.57
CA TYR A 13 16.74 2.20 2.93
C TYR A 13 16.39 1.14 3.99
N GLY A 14 17.31 0.92 4.90
CA GLY A 14 17.17 -0.06 5.99
C GLY A 14 17.62 -1.48 5.63
N ASN A 15 18.03 -1.73 4.38
CA ASN A 15 18.59 -3.01 3.95
C ASN A 15 19.99 -2.81 3.37
N LEU A 16 21.00 -2.78 4.27
CA LEU A 16 22.40 -2.62 3.88
C LEU A 16 22.85 -3.81 3.01
N GLY A 17 23.25 -3.51 1.77
CA GLY A 17 23.74 -4.52 0.83
C GLY A 17 22.66 -5.10 -0.10
N ILE A 18 21.45 -4.51 -0.11
CA ILE A 18 20.42 -4.87 -1.10
C ILE A 18 20.96 -4.69 -2.53
N SER A 19 20.76 -5.71 -3.36
CA SER A 19 21.17 -5.67 -4.75
C SER A 19 20.24 -4.82 -5.62
N GLU A 20 20.76 -4.33 -6.74
CA GLU A 20 19.96 -3.62 -7.75
C GLU A 20 18.77 -4.46 -8.24
N TYR A 21 18.98 -5.75 -8.42
CA TYR A 21 17.94 -6.68 -8.82
C TYR A 21 16.78 -6.74 -7.80
N GLU A 22 17.10 -6.77 -6.50
CA GLU A 22 16.09 -6.80 -5.43
C GLU A 22 15.31 -5.48 -5.37
N ILE A 23 15.97 -4.34 -5.57
CA ILE A 23 15.32 -3.02 -5.68
C ILE A 23 14.33 -3.01 -6.84
N GLN A 24 14.77 -3.42 -8.04
CA GLN A 24 13.92 -3.46 -9.23
C GLN A 24 12.75 -4.43 -9.05
N LYS A 25 13.00 -5.58 -8.46
CA LYS A 25 11.95 -6.57 -8.13
C LYS A 25 10.90 -5.99 -7.17
N ALA A 26 11.32 -5.32 -6.11
CA ALA A 26 10.43 -4.67 -5.15
C ALA A 26 9.60 -3.56 -5.82
N CYS A 27 10.22 -2.72 -6.66
CA CYS A 27 9.53 -1.69 -7.43
C CYS A 27 8.52 -2.27 -8.42
N LYS A 28 8.86 -3.38 -9.08
CA LYS A 28 7.94 -4.08 -9.97
C LYS A 28 6.73 -4.61 -9.22
N LEU A 29 6.93 -5.26 -8.08
CA LEU A 29 5.85 -5.76 -7.23
C LEU A 29 4.96 -4.63 -6.70
N ALA A 30 5.55 -3.48 -6.37
CA ALA A 30 4.83 -2.29 -5.92
C ALA A 30 4.14 -1.50 -7.06
N GLY A 31 4.27 -1.93 -8.32
CA GLY A 31 3.75 -1.22 -9.48
C GLY A 31 4.44 0.13 -9.75
N ALA A 32 5.70 0.28 -9.30
CA ALA A 32 6.45 1.52 -9.42
C ALA A 32 7.35 1.58 -10.66
N SER A 33 7.75 0.45 -11.24
CA SER A 33 8.74 0.40 -12.32
C SER A 33 8.37 1.24 -13.53
N GLY A 34 7.10 1.23 -13.96
CA GLY A 34 6.68 1.93 -15.16
C GLY A 34 7.00 3.43 -15.12
N PHE A 35 6.52 4.13 -14.08
CA PHE A 35 6.81 5.57 -13.97
C PHE A 35 8.28 5.88 -13.66
N ILE A 36 8.98 4.99 -12.94
CA ILE A 36 10.41 5.18 -12.66
C ILE A 36 11.22 5.15 -13.95
N GLU A 37 10.91 4.24 -14.87
CA GLU A 37 11.58 4.09 -16.17
C GLU A 37 11.33 5.29 -17.09
N GLU A 38 10.21 6.01 -16.94
CA GLU A 38 9.91 7.24 -17.67
C GLU A 38 10.70 8.46 -17.16
N LEU A 39 11.24 8.42 -15.94
CA LEU A 39 12.06 9.48 -15.41
C LEU A 39 13.44 9.52 -16.07
N SER A 40 13.96 10.71 -16.38
CA SER A 40 15.26 10.90 -17.06
C SER A 40 16.45 10.25 -16.34
N GLY A 41 16.39 10.13 -15.00
CA GLY A 41 17.39 9.47 -14.17
C GLY A 41 17.03 8.03 -13.77
N GLY A 42 15.83 7.54 -14.15
CA GLY A 42 15.33 6.23 -13.72
C GLY A 42 15.41 6.07 -12.21
N TYR A 43 15.97 4.98 -11.73
CA TYR A 43 16.17 4.71 -10.30
C TYR A 43 17.15 5.68 -9.59
N ASN A 44 17.97 6.41 -10.34
CA ASN A 44 18.87 7.44 -9.79
C ASN A 44 18.20 8.81 -9.71
N SER A 45 16.95 8.95 -10.14
CA SER A 45 16.20 10.20 -10.04
C SER A 45 16.12 10.66 -8.59
N GLN A 46 16.51 11.92 -8.35
CA GLN A 46 16.43 12.54 -7.03
C GLN A 46 14.98 12.88 -6.71
N VAL A 47 14.55 12.56 -5.52
CA VAL A 47 13.21 12.84 -4.99
C VAL A 47 13.33 13.52 -3.62
N GLY A 48 12.36 14.35 -3.28
CA GLY A 48 12.40 15.18 -2.07
C GLY A 48 11.79 16.55 -2.33
N ASP A 49 11.97 17.48 -1.41
CA ASP A 49 11.31 18.79 -1.46
C ASP A 49 11.81 19.66 -2.62
N ASP A 50 13.12 19.61 -2.92
CA ASP A 50 13.77 20.40 -3.99
C ASP A 50 14.03 19.62 -5.28
N ALA A 51 13.45 18.41 -5.42
CA ALA A 51 13.70 17.49 -6.54
C ALA A 51 12.42 17.19 -7.33
N ILE A 52 12.37 16.03 -8.00
CA ILE A 52 11.21 15.61 -8.79
C ILE A 52 9.98 15.47 -7.87
N LYS A 53 8.91 16.24 -8.20
CA LYS A 53 7.63 16.13 -7.48
C LYS A 53 6.88 14.89 -7.94
N LEU A 54 6.86 13.87 -7.10
CA LEU A 54 6.05 12.67 -7.31
C LEU A 54 4.58 12.95 -6.99
N SER A 55 3.67 12.32 -7.74
CA SER A 55 2.26 12.27 -7.36
C SER A 55 2.06 11.49 -6.05
N GLY A 56 0.91 11.65 -5.39
CA GLY A 56 0.58 10.89 -4.17
C GLY A 56 0.71 9.37 -4.40
N GLY A 57 0.16 8.87 -5.50
CA GLY A 57 0.22 7.46 -5.85
C GLY A 57 1.64 6.96 -6.17
N GLN A 58 2.47 7.77 -6.83
CA GLN A 58 3.87 7.42 -7.09
C GLN A 58 4.66 7.33 -5.79
N ARG A 59 4.43 8.27 -4.87
CA ARG A 59 5.05 8.28 -3.54
C ARG A 59 4.72 7.01 -2.76
N GLN A 60 3.43 6.65 -2.69
CA GLN A 60 2.99 5.46 -1.97
C GLN A 60 3.55 4.16 -2.57
N ARG A 61 3.66 4.07 -3.89
CA ARG A 61 4.30 2.91 -4.54
C ARG A 61 5.79 2.79 -4.21
N ILE A 62 6.51 3.90 -4.09
CA ILE A 62 7.91 3.88 -3.62
C ILE A 62 7.98 3.44 -2.15
N GLU A 63 7.10 3.93 -1.28
CA GLU A 63 7.05 3.51 0.12
C GLU A 63 6.70 2.03 0.26
N LEU A 64 5.76 1.54 -0.56
CA LEU A 64 5.44 0.11 -0.63
C LEU A 64 6.63 -0.71 -1.13
N ALA A 65 7.34 -0.25 -2.19
CA ALA A 65 8.54 -0.90 -2.69
C ALA A 65 9.62 -1.02 -1.61
N ARG A 66 9.85 0.04 -0.82
CA ARG A 66 10.77 0.01 0.32
C ARG A 66 10.37 -1.04 1.36
N ALA A 67 9.09 -1.12 1.70
CA ALA A 67 8.59 -2.11 2.64
C ALA A 67 8.77 -3.54 2.11
N LEU A 68 8.54 -3.77 0.82
CA LEU A 68 8.76 -5.06 0.16
C LEU A 68 10.24 -5.43 0.07
N ALA A 69 11.11 -4.45 -0.20
CA ALA A 69 12.57 -4.64 -0.27
C ALA A 69 13.18 -5.06 1.06
N SER A 70 12.55 -4.73 2.19
CA SER A 70 12.97 -5.18 3.53
C SER A 70 12.76 -6.68 3.76
N ASN A 71 12.04 -7.37 2.87
CA ASN A 71 11.68 -8.79 2.98
C ASN A 71 10.94 -9.16 4.30
N ALA A 72 10.24 -8.19 4.87
CA ALA A 72 9.47 -8.37 6.10
C ALA A 72 8.33 -9.37 5.90
N LYS A 73 8.07 -10.21 6.89
CA LYS A 73 6.97 -11.19 6.87
C LYS A 73 5.62 -10.56 7.17
N ILE A 74 5.61 -9.41 7.83
CA ILE A 74 4.41 -8.65 8.18
C ILE A 74 4.56 -7.25 7.59
N LEU A 75 3.59 -6.86 6.77
CA LEU A 75 3.47 -5.54 6.18
C LEU A 75 2.31 -4.81 6.87
N ILE A 76 2.58 -3.66 7.48
CA ILE A 76 1.56 -2.83 8.13
C ILE A 76 1.39 -1.56 7.31
N LEU A 77 0.17 -1.31 6.87
CA LEU A 77 -0.22 -0.16 6.05
C LEU A 77 -1.28 0.65 6.81
N ASP A 78 -0.98 1.89 7.12
CA ASP A 78 -1.89 2.81 7.81
C ASP A 78 -2.43 3.83 6.82
N GLU A 79 -3.76 3.77 6.57
CA GLU A 79 -4.49 4.61 5.63
C GLU A 79 -3.82 4.76 4.24
N PRO A 80 -3.41 3.64 3.59
CA PRO A 80 -2.52 3.70 2.42
C PRO A 80 -3.16 4.35 1.19
N THR A 81 -4.49 4.51 1.14
CA THR A 81 -5.19 5.09 -0.01
C THR A 81 -5.86 6.44 0.30
N SER A 82 -5.74 6.96 1.52
CA SER A 82 -6.48 8.15 1.98
C SER A 82 -6.18 9.45 1.21
N SER A 83 -5.01 9.56 0.59
CA SER A 83 -4.58 10.73 -0.20
C SER A 83 -4.62 10.49 -1.71
N LEU A 84 -5.20 9.38 -2.17
CA LEU A 84 -5.25 8.99 -3.57
C LEU A 84 -6.60 9.32 -4.19
N ASP A 85 -6.57 9.65 -5.49
CA ASP A 85 -7.76 9.62 -6.33
C ASP A 85 -8.26 8.17 -6.54
N LEU A 86 -9.48 8.03 -7.06
CA LEU A 86 -10.14 6.73 -7.22
C LEU A 86 -9.35 5.76 -8.11
N GLU A 87 -8.76 6.25 -9.20
CA GLU A 87 -7.98 5.43 -10.12
C GLU A 87 -6.71 4.93 -9.45
N SER A 88 -5.98 5.83 -8.80
CA SER A 88 -4.77 5.49 -8.06
C SER A 88 -5.03 4.52 -6.91
N SER A 89 -6.13 4.70 -6.16
CA SER A 89 -6.56 3.78 -5.10
C SER A 89 -6.89 2.39 -5.64
N THR A 90 -7.61 2.31 -6.75
CA THR A 90 -7.97 1.04 -7.40
C THR A 90 -6.71 0.28 -7.83
N ASN A 91 -5.78 0.99 -8.48
CA ASN A 91 -4.51 0.41 -8.90
C ASN A 91 -3.65 -0.04 -7.72
N PHE A 92 -3.61 0.73 -6.63
CA PHE A 92 -2.88 0.36 -5.41
C PHE A 92 -3.48 -0.90 -4.76
N ASN A 93 -4.80 -0.98 -4.65
CA ASN A 93 -5.49 -2.15 -4.10
C ASN A 93 -5.26 -3.41 -4.96
N ALA A 94 -5.20 -3.28 -6.29
CA ALA A 94 -4.85 -4.39 -7.18
C ALA A 94 -3.42 -4.90 -6.94
N VAL A 95 -2.47 -4.00 -6.68
CA VAL A 95 -1.09 -4.37 -6.30
C VAL A 95 -1.08 -5.13 -4.97
N LEU A 96 -1.80 -4.64 -3.95
CA LEU A 96 -1.89 -5.34 -2.65
C LEU A 96 -2.50 -6.74 -2.79
N GLN A 97 -3.54 -6.87 -3.62
CA GLN A 97 -4.13 -8.17 -3.94
C GLN A 97 -3.11 -9.13 -4.57
N SER A 98 -2.32 -8.65 -5.54
CA SER A 98 -1.26 -9.44 -6.16
C SER A 98 -0.19 -9.90 -5.17
N ILE A 99 0.19 -9.05 -4.20
CA ILE A 99 1.15 -9.39 -3.15
C ILE A 99 0.55 -10.47 -2.21
N ARG A 100 -0.71 -10.30 -1.83
CA ARG A 100 -1.45 -11.29 -1.02
C ARG A 100 -1.49 -12.66 -1.69
N ASP A 101 -1.82 -12.71 -2.98
CA ASP A 101 -1.98 -13.95 -3.73
C ASP A 101 -0.66 -14.72 -3.87
N GLN A 102 0.50 -14.07 -3.71
CA GLN A 102 1.79 -14.73 -3.60
C GLN A 102 1.99 -15.49 -2.27
N GLY A 103 1.19 -15.20 -1.23
CA GLY A 103 1.15 -15.93 0.03
C GLY A 103 2.39 -15.83 0.92
N ASN A 104 3.32 -14.93 0.62
CA ASN A 104 4.61 -14.84 1.29
C ASN A 104 4.63 -13.90 2.52
N GLN A 105 3.59 -13.07 2.66
CA GLN A 105 3.53 -12.01 3.68
C GLN A 105 2.13 -11.93 4.30
N THR A 106 2.07 -11.53 5.56
CA THR A 106 0.84 -11.08 6.21
C THR A 106 0.70 -9.58 6.00
N ILE A 107 -0.43 -9.13 5.45
CA ILE A 107 -0.71 -7.71 5.23
C ILE A 107 -1.75 -7.28 6.26
N ILE A 108 -1.43 -6.27 7.05
CA ILE A 108 -2.33 -5.62 7.99
C ILE A 108 -2.62 -4.22 7.45
N ILE A 109 -3.88 -3.91 7.18
CA ILE A 109 -4.30 -2.61 6.66
C ILE A 109 -5.20 -1.94 7.70
N VAL A 110 -4.86 -0.74 8.10
CA VAL A 110 -5.77 0.16 8.82
C VAL A 110 -6.38 1.09 7.79
N SER A 111 -7.70 1.10 7.68
CA SER A 111 -8.40 1.94 6.70
C SER A 111 -9.85 2.20 7.10
N HIS A 112 -10.36 3.34 6.69
CA HIS A 112 -11.80 3.64 6.69
C HIS A 112 -12.44 3.40 5.30
N ASP A 113 -11.64 3.09 4.26
CA ASP A 113 -12.12 2.69 2.94
C ASP A 113 -12.52 1.21 2.93
N LEU A 114 -13.81 0.95 3.20
CA LEU A 114 -14.34 -0.42 3.25
C LEU A 114 -14.33 -1.11 1.89
N PHE A 115 -14.35 -0.35 0.78
CA PHE A 115 -14.24 -0.93 -0.55
C PHE A 115 -12.86 -1.52 -0.81
N GLY A 116 -11.81 -0.81 -0.43
CA GLY A 116 -10.42 -1.26 -0.57
C GLY A 116 -10.13 -2.54 0.22
N ILE A 117 -10.77 -2.71 1.39
CA ILE A 117 -10.50 -3.86 2.28
C ILE A 117 -11.50 -5.02 2.15
N ARG A 118 -12.54 -4.92 1.33
CA ARG A 118 -13.58 -5.96 1.20
C ARG A 118 -13.05 -7.36 0.86
N ASN A 119 -11.92 -7.41 0.15
CA ASN A 119 -11.27 -8.67 -0.26
C ASN A 119 -10.29 -9.20 0.80
N SER A 120 -10.22 -8.61 1.99
CA SER A 120 -9.37 -9.10 3.07
C SER A 120 -9.86 -10.46 3.58
N ASP A 121 -8.93 -11.35 3.98
CA ASP A 121 -9.28 -12.65 4.55
C ASP A 121 -10.04 -12.50 5.87
N LYS A 122 -9.73 -11.42 6.61
CA LYS A 122 -10.33 -11.10 7.90
C LYS A 122 -10.32 -9.60 8.13
N THR A 123 -11.45 -9.05 8.53
CA THR A 123 -11.61 -7.66 8.94
C THR A 123 -11.92 -7.59 10.44
N ILE A 124 -11.27 -6.68 11.14
CA ILE A 124 -11.50 -6.38 12.57
C ILE A 124 -12.16 -5.02 12.66
N VAL A 125 -13.37 -4.96 13.18
CA VAL A 125 -14.10 -3.71 13.42
C VAL A 125 -13.78 -3.21 14.83
N LEU A 126 -13.20 -2.00 14.90
CA LEU A 126 -12.88 -1.32 16.14
C LEU A 126 -13.89 -0.21 16.44
N LYS A 127 -14.40 -0.16 17.66
CA LYS A 127 -15.28 0.90 18.13
C LYS A 127 -14.98 1.28 19.56
N ASN A 128 -14.81 2.57 19.81
CA ASN A 128 -14.49 3.09 21.14
C ASN A 128 -13.27 2.39 21.81
N GLY A 129 -12.25 2.05 21.00
CA GLY A 129 -11.02 1.41 21.50
C GLY A 129 -11.12 -0.09 21.80
N VAL A 130 -12.25 -0.72 21.49
CA VAL A 130 -12.45 -2.18 21.65
C VAL A 130 -12.81 -2.85 20.35
N VAL A 131 -12.53 -4.15 20.27
CA VAL A 131 -12.96 -4.99 19.14
C VAL A 131 -14.47 -5.23 19.25
N GLU A 132 -15.24 -4.69 18.30
CA GLU A 132 -16.70 -4.87 18.25
C GLU A 132 -17.06 -6.16 17.50
N ASN A 133 -16.40 -6.43 16.37
CA ASN A 133 -16.66 -7.62 15.57
C ASN A 133 -15.42 -8.03 14.77
N VAL A 134 -15.37 -9.31 14.34
CA VAL A 134 -14.29 -9.89 13.52
C VAL A 134 -14.88 -10.88 12.55
N GLY A 135 -14.58 -10.75 11.26
CA GLY A 135 -15.08 -11.69 10.25
C GLY A 135 -14.62 -11.37 8.84
N SER A 136 -15.11 -12.13 7.87
CA SER A 136 -15.01 -11.76 6.45
C SER A 136 -15.93 -10.58 6.14
N HIS A 137 -15.77 -9.99 4.95
CA HIS A 137 -16.67 -8.93 4.46
C HIS A 137 -18.14 -9.38 4.51
N ASP A 138 -18.44 -10.54 3.93
CA ASP A 138 -19.82 -11.06 3.86
C ASP A 138 -20.42 -11.29 5.25
N TYR A 139 -19.63 -11.89 6.17
CA TYR A 139 -20.08 -12.06 7.55
C TYR A 139 -20.41 -10.71 8.23
N LEU A 140 -19.57 -9.69 8.02
CA LEU A 140 -19.76 -8.39 8.65
C LEU A 140 -20.93 -7.60 8.04
N ILE A 141 -21.20 -7.75 6.76
CA ILE A 141 -22.40 -7.17 6.12
C ILE A 141 -23.67 -7.68 6.79
N ASP A 142 -23.72 -8.97 7.12
CA ASP A 142 -24.92 -9.61 7.71
C ASP A 142 -25.00 -9.44 9.24
N ASN A 143 -23.87 -9.23 9.92
CA ASN A 143 -23.80 -9.32 11.40
C ASN A 143 -23.27 -8.07 12.09
N ASN A 144 -23.00 -6.98 11.37
CA ASN A 144 -22.57 -5.69 11.95
C ASN A 144 -23.26 -4.51 11.26
N ASP A 145 -24.27 -3.95 11.90
CA ASP A 145 -25.09 -2.85 11.38
C ASP A 145 -24.27 -1.62 10.98
N TRP A 146 -23.22 -1.29 11.76
CA TRP A 146 -22.38 -0.13 11.45
C TRP A 146 -21.57 -0.40 10.18
N TYR A 147 -20.95 -1.57 10.07
CA TYR A 147 -20.15 -1.97 8.91
C TYR A 147 -21.01 -1.99 7.63
N SER A 148 -22.18 -2.61 7.69
CA SER A 148 -23.13 -2.69 6.59
C SER A 148 -23.56 -1.29 6.11
N LYS A 149 -23.97 -0.40 7.03
CA LYS A 149 -24.37 0.98 6.70
C LYS A 149 -23.22 1.80 6.13
N ALA A 150 -22.01 1.69 6.70
CA ALA A 150 -20.83 2.40 6.23
C ALA A 150 -20.45 1.94 4.81
N TYR A 151 -20.49 0.64 4.54
CA TYR A 151 -20.21 0.10 3.20
C TYR A 151 -21.23 0.60 2.17
N MET A 152 -22.52 0.57 2.48
CA MET A 152 -23.59 1.02 1.57
C MET A 152 -23.58 2.55 1.35
N SER A 153 -23.14 3.34 2.32
CA SER A 153 -23.08 4.80 2.18
C SER A 153 -21.94 5.27 1.26
N ASN A 154 -20.88 4.51 1.15
CA ASN A 154 -19.77 4.80 0.25
C ASN A 154 -20.02 4.38 -1.22
N HIS A 155 -21.22 3.84 -1.51
CA HIS A 155 -21.64 3.38 -2.84
C HIS A 155 -22.72 4.27 -3.48
N LYS A 156 -22.92 5.49 -2.98
CA LYS A 156 -23.79 6.50 -3.62
C LYS A 156 -22.91 7.57 -4.31
#